data_6d5f09f58ac86bf0e54d90460396a5ce
#
_entry.id   6d5f09f58ac86bf0e54d90460396a5ce
#
_cell.length_a   1.000
_cell.length_b   1.000
_cell.length_c   1.000
_cell.angle_alpha   90.00
_cell.angle_beta   90.00
_cell.angle_gamma   90.00
#
_symmetry.space_group_name_H-M   'P 1'
#
loop_
_entity.id
_entity.type
_entity.pdbx_description
1 polymer ?
#
loop_
_entity_poly.entity_id
_entity_poly.type
_entity_poly.pdbx_seq_one_letter_code
_entity_poly.pdbx_strand_id
1 'polypeptide(L)'
;MNQALQNNTDKNIVLLKKRALYYLGKREYSRNELLQKIGPFAESLEITRQQVDQTLSELEEKDWLSDKRFVDQFVFSKKKKFGLKKMGYELKMRGVDEIIIHDALNKIKSEEYDLAKNI
;
A
#
# COMPACT_ATOMS: atom_id res chain seq x y z
N MET A 1 -35.19 11.02 5.74
CA MET A 1 -33.97 11.64 6.28
C MET A 1 -32.78 10.72 6.20
N ASN A 2 -32.88 9.53 6.73
CA ASN A 2 -31.74 8.60 6.72
C ASN A 2 -31.30 8.18 5.34
N GLN A 3 -32.24 8.09 4.39
CA GLN A 3 -31.95 7.69 3.02
C GLN A 3 -31.15 8.75 2.26
N ALA A 4 -31.43 10.03 2.48
CA ALA A 4 -30.68 11.11 1.84
C ALA A 4 -29.23 11.17 2.37
N LEU A 5 -29.03 10.99 3.68
CA LEU A 5 -27.71 10.94 4.30
C LEU A 5 -26.94 9.72 3.81
N GLN A 6 -27.61 8.57 3.70
CA GLN A 6 -26.99 7.34 3.21
C GLN A 6 -26.55 7.49 1.74
N ASN A 7 -27.38 8.12 0.90
CA ASN A 7 -27.03 8.36 -0.50
C ASN A 7 -25.81 9.28 -0.62
N ASN A 8 -25.71 10.33 0.21
CA ASN A 8 -24.54 11.21 0.21
C ASN A 8 -23.29 10.48 0.65
N THR A 9 -23.41 9.63 1.68
CA THR A 9 -22.29 8.81 2.16
C THR A 9 -21.82 7.86 1.07
N ASP A 10 -22.76 7.19 0.40
CA ASP A 10 -22.42 6.26 -0.68
C ASP A 10 -21.72 6.97 -1.84
N LYS A 11 -22.20 8.15 -2.23
CA LYS A 11 -21.57 8.96 -3.28
C LYS A 11 -20.16 9.38 -2.86
N ASN A 12 -19.98 9.76 -1.61
CA ASN A 12 -18.69 10.20 -1.09
C ASN A 12 -17.70 9.03 -1.07
N ILE A 13 -18.15 7.83 -0.70
CA ILE A 13 -17.31 6.64 -0.73
C ILE A 13 -16.89 6.30 -2.16
N VAL A 14 -17.80 6.43 -3.13
CA VAL A 14 -17.46 6.24 -4.54
C VAL A 14 -16.37 7.24 -4.98
N LEU A 15 -16.49 8.50 -4.57
CA LEU A 15 -15.47 9.52 -4.86
C LEU A 15 -14.11 9.15 -4.22
N LEU A 16 -14.15 8.64 -3.00
CA LEU A 16 -12.95 8.20 -2.31
C LEU A 16 -12.27 7.05 -3.06
N LYS A 17 -13.05 6.05 -3.49
CA LYS A 17 -12.53 4.92 -4.27
C LYS A 17 -11.90 5.40 -5.58
N LYS A 18 -12.55 6.31 -6.28
CA LYS A 18 -12.01 6.88 -7.52
C LYS A 18 -10.68 7.58 -7.28
N ARG A 19 -10.57 8.33 -6.17
CA ARG A 19 -9.33 9.00 -5.80
C ARG A 19 -8.22 7.98 -5.52
N ALA A 20 -8.53 6.92 -4.76
CA ALA A 20 -7.59 5.86 -4.46
C ALA A 20 -7.12 5.17 -5.73
N LEU A 21 -8.04 4.83 -6.63
CA LEU A 21 -7.71 4.18 -7.90
C LEU A 21 -6.86 5.07 -8.80
N TYR A 22 -7.08 6.38 -8.75
CA TYR A 22 -6.23 7.33 -9.47
C TYR A 22 -4.77 7.20 -9.05
N TYR A 23 -4.51 7.16 -7.74
CA TYR A 23 -3.15 7.00 -7.24
C TYR A 23 -2.58 5.63 -7.59
N LEU A 24 -3.37 4.56 -7.40
CA LEU A 24 -2.92 3.20 -7.70
C LEU A 24 -2.65 2.98 -9.18
N GLY A 25 -3.29 3.75 -10.05
CA GLY A 25 -3.00 3.73 -11.48
C GLY A 25 -1.65 4.32 -11.83
N LYS A 26 -1.05 5.09 -10.94
CA LYS A 26 0.24 5.74 -11.17
C LYS A 26 1.42 4.90 -10.67
N ARG A 27 1.25 4.23 -9.54
CA ARG A 27 2.29 3.36 -8.97
C ARG A 27 1.68 2.47 -7.89
N GLU A 28 2.44 1.50 -7.44
CA GLU A 28 2.07 0.74 -6.25
C GLU A 28 2.21 1.61 -5.00
N TYR A 29 1.28 1.43 -4.07
CA TYR A 29 1.30 2.06 -2.76
C TYR A 29 1.19 0.98 -1.69
N SER A 30 1.83 1.18 -0.55
CA SER A 30 1.46 0.39 0.62
C SER A 30 0.09 0.86 1.12
N ARG A 31 -0.60 0.00 1.86
CA ARG A 31 -1.89 0.39 2.46
C ARG A 31 -1.75 1.66 3.30
N ASN A 32 -0.69 1.73 4.10
CA ASN A 32 -0.46 2.89 4.96
C ASN A 32 -0.17 4.16 4.15
N GLU A 33 0.61 4.05 3.09
CA GLU A 33 0.88 5.20 2.21
C GLU A 33 -0.41 5.70 1.54
N LEU A 34 -1.22 4.78 1.06
CA LEU A 34 -2.48 5.15 0.41
C LEU A 34 -3.44 5.78 1.41
N LEU A 35 -3.51 5.23 2.63
CA LEU A 35 -4.29 5.83 3.71
C LEU A 35 -3.89 7.28 3.96
N GLN A 36 -2.60 7.55 4.04
CA GLN A 36 -2.11 8.91 4.24
C GLN A 36 -2.45 9.82 3.06
N LYS A 37 -2.41 9.27 1.86
CA LYS A 37 -2.67 10.02 0.64
C LYS A 37 -4.14 10.43 0.50
N ILE A 38 -5.06 9.51 0.80
CA ILE A 38 -6.50 9.75 0.65
C ILE A 38 -7.17 10.26 1.92
N GLY A 39 -6.47 10.19 3.05
CA GLY A 39 -7.03 10.60 4.35
C GLY A 39 -7.58 12.02 4.38
N PRO A 40 -6.82 13.04 3.96
CA PRO A 40 -7.33 14.42 3.96
C PRO A 40 -8.57 14.59 3.07
N PHE A 41 -8.62 13.91 1.93
CA PHE A 41 -9.79 13.95 1.05
C PHE A 41 -11.01 13.30 1.72
N ALA A 42 -10.81 12.15 2.37
CA ALA A 42 -11.88 11.48 3.12
C ALA A 42 -12.41 12.37 4.24
N GLU A 43 -11.51 13.03 4.95
CA GLU A 43 -11.87 13.95 6.02
C GLU A 43 -12.71 15.10 5.50
N SER A 44 -12.36 15.66 4.35
CA SER A 44 -13.13 16.74 3.72
C SER A 44 -14.54 16.31 3.34
N LEU A 45 -14.76 15.03 3.10
CA LEU A 45 -16.06 14.45 2.76
C LEU A 45 -16.79 13.88 4.00
N GLU A 46 -16.23 14.09 5.18
CA GLU A 46 -16.78 13.58 6.45
C GLU A 46 -16.91 12.05 6.46
N ILE A 47 -16.02 11.36 5.76
CA ILE A 47 -15.94 9.90 5.77
C ILE A 47 -15.17 9.47 7.02
N THR A 48 -15.73 8.53 7.79
CA THR A 48 -15.11 8.07 9.03
C THR A 48 -13.88 7.22 8.75
N ARG A 49 -12.99 7.11 9.75
CA ARG A 49 -11.81 6.25 9.65
C ARG A 49 -12.21 4.80 9.37
N GLN A 50 -13.28 4.32 10.00
CA GLN A 50 -13.77 2.97 9.78
C GLN A 50 -14.18 2.76 8.31
N GLN A 51 -14.85 3.74 7.72
CA GLN A 51 -15.24 3.68 6.31
C GLN A 51 -14.03 3.71 5.38
N VAL A 52 -13.02 4.49 5.73
CA VAL A 52 -11.76 4.51 4.96
C VAL A 52 -11.08 3.15 5.02
N ASP A 53 -10.96 2.58 6.23
CA ASP A 53 -10.35 1.26 6.40
C ASP A 53 -11.10 0.18 5.61
N GLN A 54 -12.43 0.24 5.61
CA GLN A 54 -13.25 -0.69 4.83
C GLN A 54 -13.00 -0.53 3.34
N THR A 55 -12.89 0.69 2.86
CA THR A 55 -12.59 0.98 1.45
C THR A 55 -11.23 0.38 1.06
N LEU A 56 -10.21 0.60 1.89
CA LEU A 56 -8.88 0.03 1.64
C LEU A 56 -8.92 -1.50 1.63
N SER A 57 -9.67 -2.10 2.55
CA SER A 57 -9.81 -3.56 2.59
C SER A 57 -10.48 -4.11 1.34
N GLU A 58 -11.49 -3.43 0.81
CA GLU A 58 -12.13 -3.81 -0.44
C GLU A 58 -11.15 -3.76 -1.62
N LEU A 59 -10.29 -2.74 -1.65
CA LEU A 59 -9.27 -2.64 -2.69
C LEU A 59 -8.25 -3.78 -2.59
N GLU A 60 -7.92 -4.20 -1.37
CA GLU A 60 -7.06 -5.34 -1.13
C GLU A 60 -7.71 -6.66 -1.59
N GLU A 61 -9.00 -6.84 -1.28
CA GLU A 61 -9.74 -8.03 -1.71
C GLU A 61 -9.77 -8.18 -3.22
N LYS A 62 -9.85 -7.06 -3.94
CA LYS A 62 -9.83 -7.04 -5.41
C LYS A 62 -8.43 -7.08 -5.98
N ASP A 63 -7.43 -7.18 -5.13
CA ASP A 63 -6.02 -7.21 -5.49
C ASP A 63 -5.53 -5.95 -6.22
N TRP A 64 -6.24 -4.84 -6.06
CA TRP A 64 -5.83 -3.55 -6.61
C TRP A 64 -4.84 -2.83 -5.70
N LEU A 65 -4.86 -3.17 -4.41
CA LEU A 65 -3.93 -2.68 -3.39
C LEU A 65 -3.22 -3.89 -2.78
N SER A 66 -1.89 -3.87 -2.75
CA SER A 66 -1.13 -5.00 -2.22
C SER A 66 0.21 -4.52 -1.65
N ASP A 67 0.38 -4.71 -0.35
CA ASP A 67 1.66 -4.41 0.31
C ASP A 67 2.78 -5.28 -0.26
N LYS A 68 2.48 -6.53 -0.61
CA LYS A 68 3.46 -7.43 -1.19
C LYS A 68 3.97 -6.89 -2.53
N ARG A 69 3.07 -6.47 -3.42
CA ARG A 69 3.49 -5.90 -4.71
C ARG A 69 4.26 -4.60 -4.51
N PHE A 70 3.82 -3.78 -3.55
CA PHE A 70 4.55 -2.55 -3.22
C PHE A 70 5.98 -2.87 -2.80
N VAL A 71 6.16 -3.85 -1.92
CA VAL A 71 7.47 -4.25 -1.43
C VAL A 71 8.32 -4.80 -2.58
N ASP A 72 7.77 -5.67 -3.42
CA ASP A 72 8.50 -6.23 -4.56
C ASP A 72 9.00 -5.12 -5.49
N GLN A 73 8.17 -4.14 -5.77
CA GLN A 73 8.53 -3.02 -6.63
C GLN A 73 9.55 -2.11 -5.98
N PHE A 74 9.40 -1.84 -4.68
CA PHE A 74 10.35 -1.03 -3.91
C PHE A 74 11.73 -1.68 -3.93
N VAL A 75 11.79 -2.98 -3.63
CA VAL A 75 13.03 -3.73 -3.60
C VAL A 75 13.68 -3.72 -4.98
N PHE A 76 12.92 -3.99 -6.03
CA PHE A 76 13.44 -3.97 -7.39
C PHE A 76 14.09 -2.63 -7.73
N SER A 77 13.46 -1.54 -7.34
CA SER A 77 13.95 -0.19 -7.66
C SER A 77 15.12 0.26 -6.79
N LYS A 78 15.26 -0.28 -5.57
CA LYS A 78 16.24 0.21 -4.59
C LYS A 78 17.39 -0.75 -4.30
N LYS A 79 17.31 -2.00 -4.72
CA LYS A 79 18.31 -3.02 -4.34
C LYS A 79 19.74 -2.69 -4.74
N LYS A 80 19.94 -1.87 -5.78
CA LYS A 80 21.28 -1.43 -6.20
C LYS A 80 21.82 -0.27 -5.37
N LYS A 81 20.92 0.53 -4.77
CA LYS A 81 21.29 1.71 -3.99
C LYS A 81 21.32 1.45 -2.50
N PHE A 82 20.42 0.60 -2.02
CA PHE A 82 20.24 0.36 -0.59
C PHE A 82 20.69 -1.04 -0.23
N GLY A 83 21.42 -1.16 0.88
CA GLY A 83 21.66 -2.46 1.52
C GLY A 83 20.38 -2.99 2.14
N LEU A 84 20.41 -4.27 2.57
CA LEU A 84 19.24 -4.94 3.14
C LEU A 84 18.69 -4.21 4.37
N LYS A 85 19.60 -3.75 5.24
CA LYS A 85 19.21 -3.07 6.47
C LYS A 85 18.44 -1.78 6.19
N LYS A 86 18.92 -0.98 5.23
CA LYS A 86 18.28 0.26 4.86
C LYS A 86 16.93 0.02 4.19
N MET A 87 16.83 -1.00 3.32
CA MET A 87 15.56 -1.37 2.70
C MET A 87 14.52 -1.77 3.76
N GLY A 88 14.94 -2.58 4.73
CA GLY A 88 14.05 -2.98 5.82
C GLY A 88 13.53 -1.80 6.62
N TYR A 89 14.43 -0.87 6.96
CA TYR A 89 14.07 0.34 7.68
C TYR A 89 13.07 1.19 6.88
N GLU A 90 13.35 1.43 5.61
CA GLU A 90 12.50 2.24 4.75
C GLU A 90 11.10 1.64 4.57
N LEU A 91 11.02 0.32 4.43
CA LEU A 91 9.74 -0.37 4.31
C LEU A 91 8.95 -0.31 5.61
N LYS A 92 9.62 -0.46 6.74
CA LYS A 92 8.99 -0.33 8.06
C LYS A 92 8.42 1.08 8.25
N MET A 93 9.15 2.10 7.84
CA MET A 93 8.70 3.49 7.92
C MET A 93 7.46 3.74 7.04
N ARG A 94 7.27 2.95 5.99
CA ARG A 94 6.10 3.04 5.13
C ARG A 94 4.93 2.18 5.63
N GLY A 95 5.07 1.63 6.83
CA GLY A 95 4.00 0.90 7.50
C GLY A 95 3.76 -0.51 6.99
N VAL A 96 4.76 -1.12 6.34
CA VAL A 96 4.65 -2.50 5.88
C VAL A 96 4.89 -3.46 7.04
N ASP A 97 4.14 -4.56 7.07
CA ASP A 97 4.25 -5.60 8.09
C ASP A 97 5.63 -6.27 8.04
N GLU A 98 6.19 -6.55 9.23
CA GLU A 98 7.52 -7.14 9.34
C GLU A 98 7.65 -8.49 8.66
N ILE A 99 6.59 -9.28 8.62
CA ILE A 99 6.60 -10.59 7.95
C ILE A 99 6.82 -10.41 6.46
N ILE A 100 6.12 -9.46 5.85
CA ILE A 100 6.26 -9.16 4.42
C ILE A 100 7.66 -8.66 4.12
N ILE A 101 8.19 -7.76 4.96
CA ILE A 101 9.55 -7.22 4.82
C ILE A 101 10.57 -8.36 4.91
N HIS A 102 10.46 -9.18 5.93
CA HIS A 102 11.40 -10.26 6.19
C HIS A 102 11.44 -11.25 5.01
N ASP A 103 10.27 -11.64 4.50
CA ASP A 103 10.18 -12.56 3.37
C ASP A 103 10.86 -11.97 2.11
N ALA A 104 10.63 -10.69 1.85
CA ALA A 104 11.21 -10.02 0.69
C ALA A 104 12.73 -9.92 0.79
N LEU A 105 13.25 -9.55 1.97
CA LEU A 105 14.69 -9.41 2.19
C LEU A 105 15.41 -10.78 2.15
N ASN A 106 14.78 -11.81 2.68
CA ASN A 106 15.31 -13.16 2.61
C ASN A 106 15.42 -13.66 1.17
N LYS A 107 14.44 -13.34 0.34
CA LYS A 107 14.44 -13.68 -1.07
C LYS A 107 15.63 -13.05 -1.80
N ILE A 108 15.89 -11.76 -1.54
CA ILE A 108 17.05 -11.06 -2.12
C ILE A 108 18.33 -11.71 -1.67
N LYS A 109 18.48 -11.98 -0.40
CA LYS A 109 19.67 -12.60 0.18
C LYS A 109 19.94 -13.95 -0.46
N SER A 110 18.89 -14.74 -0.68
CA SER A 110 18.97 -16.04 -1.34
C SER A 110 19.42 -15.91 -2.81
N GLU A 111 18.87 -14.94 -3.53
CA GLU A 111 19.25 -14.66 -4.92
C GLU A 111 20.73 -14.25 -5.03
N GLU A 112 21.19 -13.37 -4.13
CA GLU A 112 22.59 -12.95 -4.07
C GLU A 112 23.53 -14.13 -3.80
N TYR A 113 23.13 -15.00 -2.89
CA TYR A 113 23.91 -16.21 -2.57
C TYR A 113 24.02 -17.13 -3.79
N ASP A 114 22.91 -17.36 -4.50
CA ASP A 114 22.90 -18.20 -5.69
C ASP A 114 23.78 -17.63 -6.80
N LEU A 115 23.75 -16.31 -7.00
CA LEU A 115 24.62 -15.64 -7.96
C LEU A 115 26.09 -15.81 -7.60
N ALA A 116 26.44 -15.63 -6.33
CA ALA A 116 27.81 -15.78 -5.84
C ALA A 116 28.30 -17.23 -6.01
N LYS A 117 27.41 -18.19 -5.80
CA LYS A 117 27.72 -19.62 -5.91
C LYS A 117 27.99 -20.05 -7.35
N ASN A 118 27.40 -19.37 -8.31
CA ASN A 118 27.56 -19.69 -9.73
C ASN A 118 28.79 -19.03 -10.38
N ILE A 119 29.49 -18.19 -9.64
CA ILE A 119 30.74 -17.59 -10.09
C ILE A 119 31.91 -18.46 -9.69
#